data_7fb37c37780d83bb8cc6eeaa0b161204
#
_entry.id   7fb37c37780d83bb8cc6eeaa0b161204
#
_cell.length_a   1.000
_cell.length_b   1.000
_cell.length_c   1.000
_cell.angle_alpha   90.00
_cell.angle_beta   90.00
_cell.angle_gamma   90.00
#
_symmetry.space_group_name_H-M   'P 1'
#
loop_
_entity.id
_entity.type
_entity.pdbx_description
1 polymer ?
#
loop_
_entity_poly.entity_id
_entity_poly.type
_entity_poly.pdbx_seq_one_letter_code
_entity_poly.pdbx_strand_id
1 'polypeptide(L)'
;MPRATTAACEVMPPRAVRIPAASSMPFRSSGEVYLGQVATKAADLSGDFGKLMELAGKYSVLKVRANADTPKDARQAFEFGAEGIGLCRTEHMFFEGDRIKAIREMILADDEAGRRVALGKLLPMQRGDFEGLFKAMNGFPVTVRLLDPPLHEFVPHDEKGQREMAAEMNVPLQKIVAKVESLAEFNPMLGHRGCRLGNTYPEITEMQTRAIIEAAMNVKASGMPVHVEIMVPLVGNHKELRYQKQIIDSTAEQVFSERNDKIEYMVGTMIEVPRAAVTANQIAEVAEFFSFGTNDLTQMTLGFSRDDIAKFLPIYLEKGILKNDPFQILDRNGVGQLIREAVFKGRGTRENLKCGICGEHGGEPSSVEFCHYAGLNYVSCSPFRVPIARLAAAHAALNQK
;
A
#
# COMPACT_ATOMS: atom_id res chain seq x y z
N MET A 1 -44.97 -19.04 -38.64
CA MET A 1 -44.06 -18.30 -37.78
C MET A 1 -44.47 -18.52 -36.33
N PRO A 2 -43.74 -19.28 -35.51
CA PRO A 2 -44.05 -19.42 -34.08
C PRO A 2 -43.34 -18.31 -33.30
N ARG A 3 -44.10 -17.68 -32.41
CA ARG A 3 -43.61 -16.69 -31.43
C ARG A 3 -42.74 -17.38 -30.37
N ALA A 4 -41.55 -16.90 -30.16
CA ALA A 4 -40.70 -17.29 -29.06
C ALA A 4 -41.29 -16.76 -27.74
N THR A 5 -41.71 -17.65 -26.85
CA THR A 5 -42.05 -17.35 -25.46
C THR A 5 -40.77 -17.22 -24.69
N THR A 6 -40.41 -16.01 -24.29
CA THR A 6 -39.39 -15.73 -23.28
C THR A 6 -39.91 -16.24 -21.93
N ALA A 7 -39.34 -17.35 -21.45
CA ALA A 7 -39.56 -17.79 -20.10
C ALA A 7 -38.78 -16.78 -19.17
N ALA A 8 -39.56 -15.97 -18.47
CA ALA A 8 -39.02 -15.18 -17.36
C ALA A 8 -38.55 -16.15 -16.25
N CYS A 9 -37.25 -16.21 -16.04
CA CYS A 9 -36.68 -16.89 -14.90
C CYS A 9 -37.00 -16.05 -13.65
N GLU A 10 -38.04 -16.43 -12.90
CA GLU A 10 -38.31 -15.87 -11.59
C GLU A 10 -37.14 -16.23 -10.68
N VAL A 11 -36.22 -15.27 -10.43
CA VAL A 11 -35.20 -15.39 -9.40
C VAL A 11 -35.90 -15.18 -8.06
N MET A 12 -36.13 -16.28 -7.34
CA MET A 12 -36.58 -16.19 -5.95
C MET A 12 -35.58 -15.35 -5.16
N PRO A 13 -36.04 -14.42 -4.29
CA PRO A 13 -35.13 -13.65 -3.45
C PRO A 13 -34.36 -14.60 -2.51
N PRO A 14 -33.04 -14.46 -2.39
CA PRO A 14 -32.23 -15.33 -1.55
C PRO A 14 -32.62 -15.17 -0.08
N ARG A 15 -32.81 -16.29 0.62
CA ARG A 15 -33.07 -16.29 2.06
C ARG A 15 -31.81 -15.86 2.80
N ALA A 16 -31.93 -14.85 3.66
CA ALA A 16 -30.87 -14.45 4.57
C ALA A 16 -30.52 -15.60 5.56
N VAL A 17 -29.31 -16.10 5.52
CA VAL A 17 -28.80 -17.14 6.42
C VAL A 17 -27.59 -16.57 7.16
N ARG A 18 -27.55 -16.73 8.49
CA ARG A 18 -26.34 -16.46 9.27
C ARG A 18 -25.27 -17.50 8.93
N ILE A 19 -24.17 -17.09 8.34
CA ILE A 19 -23.04 -17.95 7.94
C ILE A 19 -21.83 -17.62 8.82
N PRO A 20 -21.04 -18.64 9.24
CA PRO A 20 -19.75 -18.41 9.90
C PRO A 20 -18.77 -17.69 8.95
N ALA A 21 -17.88 -16.88 9.52
CA ALA A 21 -17.08 -15.81 8.88
C ALA A 21 -16.09 -16.22 7.77
N ALA A 22 -16.10 -17.43 7.25
CA ALA A 22 -15.02 -17.96 6.39
C ALA A 22 -15.26 -17.91 4.87
N SER A 23 -16.42 -17.48 4.36
CA SER A 23 -16.69 -17.56 2.90
C SER A 23 -17.66 -16.53 2.32
N SER A 24 -17.83 -15.35 2.93
CA SER A 24 -18.80 -14.37 2.47
C SER A 24 -18.23 -12.96 2.39
N MET A 25 -18.33 -12.32 1.19
CA MET A 25 -18.18 -10.87 1.09
C MET A 25 -19.48 -10.18 1.53
N PRO A 26 -19.50 -9.38 2.60
CA PRO A 26 -20.69 -8.61 2.97
C PRO A 26 -20.85 -7.43 2.01
N PHE A 27 -22.05 -7.23 1.46
CA PHE A 27 -22.43 -5.97 0.84
C PHE A 27 -22.51 -4.88 1.93
N ARG A 28 -21.58 -3.95 1.91
CA ARG A 28 -21.43 -2.94 3.00
C ARG A 28 -22.62 -1.99 3.17
N SER A 29 -23.46 -1.85 2.16
CA SER A 29 -24.62 -0.92 2.20
C SER A 29 -25.89 -1.51 2.77
N SER A 30 -26.16 -2.82 2.54
CA SER A 30 -27.39 -3.49 3.01
C SER A 30 -27.16 -4.48 4.15
N GLY A 31 -25.90 -4.93 4.37
CA GLY A 31 -25.57 -5.98 5.31
C GLY A 31 -26.06 -7.37 4.89
N GLU A 32 -26.54 -7.53 3.66
CA GLU A 32 -27.02 -8.79 3.14
C GLU A 32 -25.87 -9.71 2.74
N VAL A 33 -26.01 -10.98 3.03
CA VAL A 33 -25.08 -12.05 2.69
C VAL A 33 -25.78 -13.06 1.81
N TYR A 34 -25.21 -13.32 0.65
CA TYR A 34 -25.77 -14.25 -0.36
C TYR A 34 -25.04 -15.59 -0.33
N LEU A 35 -25.79 -16.69 -0.41
CA LEU A 35 -25.24 -18.02 -0.53
C LEU A 35 -25.03 -18.38 -2.01
N GLY A 36 -23.79 -18.80 -2.36
CA GLY A 36 -23.46 -19.20 -3.75
C GLY A 36 -22.92 -18.07 -4.61
N GLN A 37 -22.78 -18.33 -5.91
CA GLN A 37 -22.33 -17.32 -6.88
C GLN A 37 -23.47 -16.38 -7.25
N VAL A 38 -23.29 -15.11 -6.96
CA VAL A 38 -24.19 -14.04 -7.42
C VAL A 38 -23.68 -13.51 -8.76
N ALA A 39 -24.58 -13.34 -9.72
CA ALA A 39 -24.23 -12.71 -10.98
C ALA A 39 -23.76 -11.26 -10.73
N THR A 40 -22.51 -10.98 -11.09
CA THR A 40 -21.94 -9.64 -10.96
C THR A 40 -21.82 -8.99 -12.34
N LYS A 41 -22.09 -7.69 -12.39
CA LYS A 41 -21.81 -6.88 -13.59
C LYS A 41 -20.43 -6.23 -13.40
N ALA A 42 -19.58 -6.31 -14.42
CA ALA A 42 -18.33 -5.58 -14.42
C ALA A 42 -18.59 -4.07 -14.27
N ALA A 43 -17.76 -3.40 -13.46
CA ALA A 43 -17.84 -1.94 -13.36
C ALA A 43 -17.49 -1.31 -14.72
N ASP A 44 -18.38 -0.49 -15.25
CA ASP A 44 -18.25 0.16 -16.53
C ASP A 44 -18.32 1.69 -16.36
N LEU A 45 -17.29 2.38 -16.84
CA LEU A 45 -17.20 3.84 -16.83
C LEU A 45 -17.71 4.45 -18.16
N SER A 46 -18.46 3.71 -18.95
CA SER A 46 -19.03 4.19 -20.22
C SER A 46 -20.28 5.08 -20.01
N GLY A 47 -20.75 5.68 -21.10
CA GLY A 47 -21.96 6.47 -21.10
C GLY A 47 -21.89 7.77 -20.32
N ASP A 48 -22.98 8.15 -19.65
CA ASP A 48 -23.04 9.42 -18.91
C ASP A 48 -22.14 9.46 -17.67
N PHE A 49 -21.86 8.31 -17.07
CA PHE A 49 -20.88 8.23 -15.97
C PHE A 49 -19.46 8.52 -16.45
N GLY A 50 -19.08 8.03 -17.63
CA GLY A 50 -17.80 8.37 -18.27
C GLY A 50 -17.65 9.87 -18.51
N LYS A 51 -18.71 10.51 -19.08
CA LYS A 51 -18.73 11.98 -19.29
C LYS A 51 -18.58 12.76 -17.97
N LEU A 52 -19.23 12.30 -16.89
CA LEU A 52 -19.07 12.89 -15.56
C LEU A 52 -17.65 12.77 -15.06
N MET A 53 -16.99 11.61 -15.26
CA MET A 53 -15.59 11.40 -14.87
C MET A 53 -14.60 12.25 -15.70
N GLU A 54 -14.86 12.46 -16.97
CA GLU A 54 -14.10 13.39 -17.81
C GLU A 54 -14.25 14.83 -17.31
N LEU A 55 -15.47 15.24 -16.99
CA LEU A 55 -15.75 16.56 -16.42
C LEU A 55 -15.05 16.75 -15.07
N ALA A 56 -15.13 15.76 -14.18
CA ALA A 56 -14.42 15.78 -12.90
C ALA A 56 -12.91 15.96 -13.10
N GLY A 57 -12.30 15.28 -14.07
CA GLY A 57 -10.89 15.40 -14.41
C GLY A 57 -10.46 16.80 -14.84
N LYS A 58 -11.36 17.61 -15.46
CA LYS A 58 -11.08 18.99 -15.87
C LYS A 58 -11.00 19.96 -14.69
N TYR A 59 -11.70 19.69 -13.60
CA TYR A 59 -11.74 20.56 -12.43
C TYR A 59 -10.83 20.11 -11.29
N SER A 60 -10.48 18.82 -11.24
CA SER A 60 -9.64 18.28 -10.19
C SER A 60 -8.21 18.82 -10.27
N VAL A 61 -7.71 19.39 -9.18
CA VAL A 61 -6.29 19.76 -9.00
C VAL A 61 -5.54 18.61 -8.33
N LEU A 62 -6.16 18.02 -7.31
CA LEU A 62 -5.64 16.89 -6.58
C LEU A 62 -5.67 15.63 -7.47
N LYS A 63 -4.51 15.01 -7.67
CA LYS A 63 -4.40 13.78 -8.46
C LYS A 63 -4.95 12.59 -7.69
N VAL A 64 -5.51 11.61 -8.41
CA VAL A 64 -6.00 10.38 -7.81
C VAL A 64 -5.17 9.20 -8.31
N ARG A 65 -4.46 8.56 -7.40
CA ARG A 65 -3.69 7.35 -7.62
C ARG A 65 -4.39 6.14 -7.01
N ALA A 66 -3.91 4.95 -7.30
CA ALA A 66 -4.43 3.73 -6.72
C ALA A 66 -3.41 3.01 -5.82
N ASN A 67 -3.93 2.26 -4.86
CA ASN A 67 -3.18 1.22 -4.15
C ASN A 67 -3.33 -0.07 -4.95
N ALA A 68 -2.25 -0.56 -5.54
CA ALA A 68 -2.25 -1.75 -6.38
C ALA A 68 -0.94 -2.50 -6.24
N ASP A 69 -1.04 -3.80 -5.93
CA ASP A 69 0.08 -4.66 -5.60
C ASP A 69 0.36 -5.67 -6.74
N THR A 70 -0.58 -5.80 -7.69
CA THR A 70 -0.47 -6.70 -8.84
C THR A 70 -0.66 -5.95 -10.18
N PRO A 71 -0.10 -6.46 -11.29
CA PRO A 71 -0.34 -5.89 -12.62
C PRO A 71 -1.82 -5.88 -13.04
N LYS A 72 -2.62 -6.82 -12.51
CA LYS A 72 -4.08 -6.87 -12.74
C LYS A 72 -4.78 -5.69 -12.07
N ASP A 73 -4.49 -5.45 -10.79
CA ASP A 73 -5.08 -4.35 -10.04
C ASP A 73 -4.65 -2.99 -10.60
N ALA A 74 -3.37 -2.89 -11.04
CA ALA A 74 -2.85 -1.70 -11.70
C ALA A 74 -3.61 -1.39 -13.02
N ARG A 75 -3.86 -2.39 -13.86
CA ARG A 75 -4.67 -2.21 -15.07
C ARG A 75 -6.09 -1.77 -14.75
N GLN A 76 -6.74 -2.40 -13.78
CA GLN A 76 -8.07 -2.01 -13.33
C GLN A 76 -8.09 -0.57 -12.82
N ALA A 77 -7.09 -0.16 -12.06
CA ALA A 77 -6.95 1.21 -11.59
C ALA A 77 -6.77 2.21 -12.76
N PHE A 78 -5.92 1.86 -13.71
CA PHE A 78 -5.70 2.66 -14.92
C PHE A 78 -7.01 2.84 -15.73
N GLU A 79 -7.78 1.77 -15.93
CA GLU A 79 -9.09 1.80 -16.59
C GLU A 79 -10.10 2.69 -15.85
N PHE A 80 -10.03 2.74 -14.52
CA PHE A 80 -10.84 3.66 -13.70
C PHE A 80 -10.30 5.11 -13.67
N GLY A 81 -9.21 5.37 -14.40
CA GLY A 81 -8.64 6.69 -14.58
C GLY A 81 -7.72 7.10 -13.42
N ALA A 82 -7.07 6.17 -12.75
CA ALA A 82 -6.00 6.47 -11.82
C ALA A 82 -4.80 7.06 -12.54
N GLU A 83 -4.21 8.11 -11.97
CA GLU A 83 -3.08 8.85 -12.51
C GLU A 83 -1.74 8.38 -11.85
N GLY A 84 -1.64 7.12 -11.49
CA GLY A 84 -0.49 6.47 -10.90
C GLY A 84 -0.84 5.42 -9.86
N ILE A 85 0.20 4.76 -9.35
CA ILE A 85 0.13 3.95 -8.13
C ILE A 85 0.75 4.77 -7.01
N GLY A 86 -0.03 5.05 -5.94
CA GLY A 86 0.46 5.76 -4.76
C GLY A 86 0.93 4.84 -3.65
N LEU A 87 0.61 3.55 -3.74
CA LEU A 87 1.11 2.51 -2.85
C LEU A 87 1.10 1.15 -3.56
N CYS A 88 2.27 0.59 -3.77
CA CYS A 88 2.47 -0.82 -4.03
C CYS A 88 3.14 -1.44 -2.80
N ARG A 89 2.49 -2.43 -2.19
CA ARG A 89 2.97 -3.16 -1.01
C ARG A 89 3.73 -4.39 -1.44
N THR A 90 5.04 -4.40 -1.25
CA THR A 90 5.90 -5.48 -1.71
C THR A 90 5.72 -6.79 -0.95
N GLU A 91 5.23 -6.73 0.29
CA GLU A 91 4.94 -7.92 1.11
C GLU A 91 3.87 -8.83 0.51
N HIS A 92 2.88 -8.25 -0.16
CA HIS A 92 1.81 -9.06 -0.78
C HIS A 92 2.35 -9.96 -1.91
N MET A 93 3.45 -9.55 -2.54
CA MET A 93 4.09 -10.35 -3.58
C MET A 93 4.75 -11.62 -3.03
N PHE A 94 5.05 -11.69 -1.73
CA PHE A 94 5.77 -12.81 -1.13
C PHE A 94 4.89 -14.02 -0.77
N PHE A 95 3.56 -13.87 -0.77
CA PHE A 95 2.66 -14.96 -0.40
C PHE A 95 2.27 -15.89 -1.56
N GLU A 96 2.67 -15.59 -2.79
CA GLU A 96 2.30 -16.38 -3.96
C GLU A 96 3.34 -17.48 -4.29
N GLY A 97 2.88 -18.71 -4.43
CA GLY A 97 3.65 -19.86 -4.91
C GLY A 97 4.95 -20.12 -4.10
N ASP A 98 6.06 -20.30 -4.79
CA ASP A 98 7.36 -20.61 -4.16
C ASP A 98 8.04 -19.43 -3.46
N ARG A 99 7.45 -18.22 -3.54
CA ARG A 99 8.02 -17.00 -2.95
C ARG A 99 8.02 -17.05 -1.44
N ILE A 100 6.95 -17.55 -0.84
CA ILE A 100 6.86 -17.72 0.62
C ILE A 100 7.96 -18.64 1.14
N LYS A 101 8.34 -19.67 0.36
CA LYS A 101 9.43 -20.55 0.72
C LYS A 101 10.76 -19.80 0.74
N ALA A 102 11.06 -18.99 -0.28
CA ALA A 102 12.30 -18.21 -0.34
C ALA A 102 12.40 -17.16 0.79
N ILE A 103 11.26 -16.50 1.17
CA ILE A 103 11.23 -15.63 2.35
C ILE A 103 11.51 -16.42 3.63
N ARG A 104 10.93 -17.60 3.79
CA ARG A 104 11.19 -18.47 4.95
C ARG A 104 12.63 -18.95 5.01
N GLU A 105 13.23 -19.27 3.86
CA GLU A 105 14.69 -19.56 3.76
C GLU A 105 15.52 -18.36 4.25
N MET A 106 15.19 -17.15 3.82
CA MET A 106 15.84 -15.93 4.28
C MET A 106 15.71 -15.75 5.78
N ILE A 107 14.52 -15.95 6.34
CA ILE A 107 14.26 -15.85 7.78
C ILE A 107 15.04 -16.90 8.57
N LEU A 108 15.17 -18.13 8.06
CA LEU A 108 15.87 -19.24 8.72
C LEU A 108 17.38 -19.18 8.58
N ALA A 109 17.90 -18.31 7.71
CA ALA A 109 19.33 -18.17 7.50
C ALA A 109 20.03 -17.71 8.79
N ASP A 110 21.19 -18.32 9.07
CA ASP A 110 21.94 -18.06 10.29
C ASP A 110 22.84 -16.81 10.15
N ASP A 111 23.17 -16.41 8.89
CA ASP A 111 24.04 -15.27 8.58
C ASP A 111 23.57 -14.49 7.34
N GLU A 112 24.24 -13.38 7.04
CA GLU A 112 23.97 -12.53 5.88
C GLU A 112 24.16 -13.28 4.56
N ALA A 113 25.18 -14.13 4.44
CA ALA A 113 25.46 -14.87 3.21
C ALA A 113 24.30 -15.81 2.87
N GLY A 114 23.77 -16.53 3.84
CA GLY A 114 22.58 -17.36 3.70
C GLY A 114 21.33 -16.55 3.31
N ARG A 115 21.13 -15.37 3.94
CA ARG A 115 20.01 -14.48 3.56
C ARG A 115 20.14 -13.98 2.13
N ARG A 116 21.34 -13.60 1.68
CA ARG A 116 21.60 -13.17 0.29
C ARG A 116 21.30 -14.26 -0.74
N VAL A 117 21.60 -15.52 -0.43
CA VAL A 117 21.25 -16.66 -1.30
C VAL A 117 19.73 -16.79 -1.45
N ALA A 118 18.98 -16.69 -0.36
CA ALA A 118 17.52 -16.76 -0.40
C ALA A 118 16.90 -15.55 -1.13
N LEU A 119 17.39 -14.35 -0.85
CA LEU A 119 16.95 -13.10 -1.51
C LEU A 119 17.25 -13.14 -3.03
N GLY A 120 18.34 -13.78 -3.44
CA GLY A 120 18.67 -13.99 -4.86
C GLY A 120 17.61 -14.80 -5.62
N LYS A 121 16.85 -15.66 -4.94
CA LYS A 121 15.72 -16.40 -5.54
C LYS A 121 14.50 -15.48 -5.74
N LEU A 122 14.29 -14.50 -4.86
CA LEU A 122 13.17 -13.57 -4.90
C LEU A 122 13.34 -12.47 -5.94
N LEU A 123 14.57 -12.03 -6.16
CA LEU A 123 14.90 -10.91 -7.05
C LEU A 123 14.26 -11.03 -8.45
N PRO A 124 14.42 -12.14 -9.21
CA PRO A 124 13.81 -12.25 -10.52
C PRO A 124 12.27 -12.24 -10.48
N MET A 125 11.68 -12.75 -9.40
CA MET A 125 10.23 -12.79 -9.23
C MET A 125 9.67 -11.38 -9.00
N GLN A 126 10.21 -10.62 -8.03
CA GLN A 126 9.79 -9.24 -7.79
C GLN A 126 10.08 -8.33 -8.98
N ARG A 127 11.22 -8.51 -9.66
CA ARG A 127 11.50 -7.76 -10.88
C ARG A 127 10.40 -7.94 -11.93
N GLY A 128 9.93 -9.17 -12.15
CA GLY A 128 8.82 -9.46 -13.05
C GLY A 128 7.51 -8.78 -12.65
N ASP A 129 7.21 -8.73 -11.35
CA ASP A 129 6.02 -8.05 -10.83
C ASP A 129 6.10 -6.54 -11.08
N PHE A 130 7.24 -5.91 -10.78
CA PHE A 130 7.45 -4.49 -11.01
C PHE A 130 7.40 -4.12 -12.50
N GLU A 131 7.97 -4.96 -13.38
CA GLU A 131 7.81 -4.76 -14.83
C GLU A 131 6.34 -4.75 -15.25
N GLY A 132 5.55 -5.67 -14.71
CA GLY A 132 4.12 -5.74 -14.95
C GLY A 132 3.37 -4.49 -14.48
N LEU A 133 3.72 -3.96 -13.31
CA LEU A 133 3.15 -2.73 -12.76
C LEU A 133 3.51 -1.51 -13.61
N PHE A 134 4.80 -1.32 -13.97
CA PHE A 134 5.24 -0.20 -14.80
C PHE A 134 4.58 -0.23 -16.18
N LYS A 135 4.49 -1.40 -16.82
CA LYS A 135 3.79 -1.58 -18.10
C LYS A 135 2.30 -1.25 -17.99
N ALA A 136 1.63 -1.71 -16.93
CA ALA A 136 0.21 -1.44 -16.72
C ALA A 136 -0.08 0.07 -16.53
N MET A 137 0.82 0.81 -15.89
CA MET A 137 0.68 2.24 -15.64
C MET A 137 1.12 3.14 -16.80
N ASN A 138 1.79 2.59 -17.82
CA ASN A 138 2.09 3.26 -19.08
C ASN A 138 2.63 4.70 -18.91
N GLY A 139 3.65 4.86 -18.08
CA GLY A 139 4.31 6.15 -17.83
C GLY A 139 3.74 6.98 -16.68
N PHE A 140 2.65 6.55 -16.05
CA PHE A 140 2.25 7.16 -14.77
C PHE A 140 3.16 6.73 -13.62
N PRO A 141 3.32 7.58 -12.58
CA PRO A 141 4.17 7.28 -11.44
C PRO A 141 3.75 6.02 -10.69
N VAL A 142 4.74 5.23 -10.27
CA VAL A 142 4.52 4.04 -9.43
C VAL A 142 5.36 4.18 -8.16
N THR A 143 4.67 4.31 -7.02
CA THR A 143 5.29 4.36 -5.71
C THR A 143 5.35 2.95 -5.13
N VAL A 144 6.56 2.41 -5.02
CA VAL A 144 6.84 1.09 -4.45
C VAL A 144 7.29 1.26 -3.01
N ARG A 145 6.52 0.72 -2.06
CA ARG A 145 6.91 0.66 -0.66
C ARG A 145 7.81 -0.53 -0.42
N LEU A 146 8.98 -0.30 0.17
CA LEU A 146 9.87 -1.38 0.61
C LEU A 146 9.19 -2.19 1.72
N LEU A 147 9.74 -3.38 2.01
CA LEU A 147 9.18 -4.33 2.96
C LEU A 147 8.84 -3.65 4.30
N ASP A 148 7.58 -3.77 4.70
CA ASP A 148 7.05 -3.12 5.89
C ASP A 148 6.74 -4.06 7.06
N PRO A 149 6.03 -5.20 6.90
CA PRO A 149 5.65 -6.02 8.03
C PRO A 149 6.85 -6.70 8.69
N PRO A 150 6.74 -7.04 9.99
CA PRO A 150 7.77 -7.79 10.69
C PRO A 150 7.86 -9.23 10.16
N LEU A 151 9.04 -9.84 10.31
CA LEU A 151 9.32 -11.17 9.73
C LEU A 151 8.44 -12.28 10.29
N HIS A 152 7.89 -12.13 11.51
CA HIS A 152 7.02 -13.15 12.08
C HIS A 152 5.73 -13.37 11.28
N GLU A 153 5.27 -12.39 10.49
CA GLU A 153 4.07 -12.56 9.65
C GLU A 153 4.24 -13.60 8.53
N PHE A 154 5.49 -13.92 8.16
CA PHE A 154 5.79 -14.90 7.11
C PHE A 154 5.97 -16.32 7.61
N VAL A 155 5.94 -16.54 8.92
CA VAL A 155 6.11 -17.85 9.54
C VAL A 155 4.82 -18.32 10.21
N PRO A 156 4.57 -19.65 10.24
CA PRO A 156 3.36 -20.18 10.88
C PRO A 156 3.46 -20.10 12.41
N HIS A 157 2.33 -19.74 13.05
CA HIS A 157 2.24 -19.62 14.51
C HIS A 157 1.67 -20.87 15.20
N ASP A 158 0.99 -21.73 14.45
CA ASP A 158 0.45 -22.98 14.98
C ASP A 158 1.40 -24.17 14.77
N GLU A 159 1.30 -25.17 15.65
CA GLU A 159 2.18 -26.34 15.63
C GLU A 159 2.11 -27.12 14.31
N LYS A 160 0.92 -27.21 13.69
CA LYS A 160 0.74 -27.92 12.43
C LYS A 160 1.51 -27.23 11.30
N GLY A 161 1.34 -25.93 11.14
CA GLY A 161 2.05 -25.15 10.15
C GLY A 161 3.57 -25.16 10.36
N GLN A 162 4.03 -25.15 11.62
CA GLN A 162 5.46 -25.28 11.93
C GLN A 162 6.04 -26.65 11.53
N ARG A 163 5.28 -27.73 11.71
CA ARG A 163 5.66 -29.08 11.24
C ARG A 163 5.70 -29.17 9.72
N GLU A 164 4.70 -28.59 9.05
CA GLU A 164 4.65 -28.53 7.59
C GLU A 164 5.84 -27.70 7.03
N MET A 165 6.14 -26.56 7.62
CA MET A 165 7.29 -25.73 7.26
C MET A 165 8.62 -26.47 7.49
N ALA A 166 8.77 -27.19 8.61
CA ALA A 166 9.97 -27.98 8.91
C ALA A 166 10.20 -29.08 7.86
N ALA A 167 9.14 -29.75 7.44
CA ALA A 167 9.21 -30.77 6.38
C ALA A 167 9.54 -30.14 5.01
N GLU A 168 8.88 -29.05 4.64
CA GLU A 168 9.10 -28.33 3.38
C GLU A 168 10.53 -27.79 3.26
N MET A 169 11.06 -27.23 4.35
CA MET A 169 12.39 -26.63 4.42
C MET A 169 13.50 -27.65 4.67
N ASN A 170 13.13 -28.92 4.95
CA ASN A 170 14.04 -30.00 5.32
C ASN A 170 14.96 -29.62 6.51
N VAL A 171 14.37 -29.05 7.56
CA VAL A 171 15.07 -28.66 8.79
C VAL A 171 14.40 -29.28 10.01
N PRO A 172 15.11 -29.46 11.15
CA PRO A 172 14.48 -29.94 12.38
C PRO A 172 13.37 -28.98 12.86
N LEU A 173 12.25 -29.55 13.33
CA LEU A 173 11.13 -28.78 13.89
C LEU A 173 11.58 -27.82 14.98
N GLN A 174 12.52 -28.25 15.84
CA GLN A 174 13.05 -27.41 16.92
C GLN A 174 13.69 -26.11 16.39
N LYS A 175 14.34 -26.14 15.21
CA LYS A 175 14.89 -24.93 14.58
C LYS A 175 13.78 -23.96 14.17
N ILE A 176 12.67 -24.46 13.65
CA ILE A 176 11.50 -23.64 13.30
C ILE A 176 10.88 -23.03 14.56
N VAL A 177 10.59 -23.85 15.59
CA VAL A 177 10.00 -23.40 16.84
C VAL A 177 10.86 -22.28 17.47
N ALA A 178 12.16 -22.54 17.65
CA ALA A 178 13.09 -21.57 18.23
C ALA A 178 13.13 -20.25 17.41
N LYS A 179 13.07 -20.34 16.08
CA LYS A 179 13.06 -19.15 15.22
C LYS A 179 11.76 -18.36 15.37
N VAL A 180 10.60 -19.03 15.35
CA VAL A 180 9.30 -18.38 15.55
C VAL A 180 9.24 -17.70 16.91
N GLU A 181 9.68 -18.37 17.97
CA GLU A 181 9.76 -17.79 19.31
C GLU A 181 10.68 -16.56 19.36
N SER A 182 11.84 -16.60 18.67
CA SER A 182 12.78 -15.48 18.61
C SER A 182 12.24 -14.26 17.85
N LEU A 183 11.28 -14.45 16.94
CA LEU A 183 10.63 -13.41 16.18
C LEU A 183 9.36 -12.88 16.86
N ALA A 184 8.88 -13.53 17.92
CA ALA A 184 7.67 -13.11 18.62
C ALA A 184 7.87 -11.74 19.28
N GLU A 185 6.97 -10.83 18.97
CA GLU A 185 6.95 -9.48 19.53
C GLU A 185 5.66 -9.24 20.31
N PHE A 186 5.75 -8.56 21.46
CA PHE A 186 4.55 -8.19 22.25
C PHE A 186 3.68 -7.17 21.53
N ASN A 187 4.28 -6.29 20.75
CA ASN A 187 3.59 -5.31 19.92
C ASN A 187 4.26 -5.22 18.54
N PRO A 188 3.87 -6.08 17.58
CA PRO A 188 4.49 -6.12 16.26
C PRO A 188 4.38 -4.79 15.48
N MET A 189 3.32 -4.02 15.71
CA MET A 189 3.11 -2.73 15.04
C MET A 189 4.17 -1.69 15.40
N LEU A 190 4.75 -1.79 16.60
CA LEU A 190 5.80 -0.89 17.10
C LEU A 190 7.19 -1.55 17.13
N GLY A 191 7.31 -2.76 16.63
CA GLY A 191 8.47 -3.62 16.73
C GLY A 191 9.46 -3.52 15.56
N HIS A 192 10.07 -4.66 15.24
CA HIS A 192 11.13 -4.79 14.24
C HIS A 192 10.54 -4.96 12.83
N ARG A 193 10.09 -3.87 12.25
CA ARG A 193 9.46 -3.79 10.92
C ARG A 193 9.91 -2.54 10.14
N GLY A 194 9.53 -2.44 8.89
CA GLY A 194 9.74 -1.27 8.05
C GLY A 194 11.22 -0.89 7.93
N CYS A 195 11.52 0.40 8.02
CA CYS A 195 12.90 0.89 7.94
C CYS A 195 13.81 0.31 9.03
N ARG A 196 13.27 -0.09 10.20
CA ARG A 196 14.06 -0.72 11.28
C ARG A 196 14.60 -2.06 10.82
N LEU A 197 13.76 -2.86 10.13
CA LEU A 197 14.17 -4.12 9.52
C LEU A 197 15.21 -3.88 8.40
N GLY A 198 14.96 -2.93 7.50
CA GLY A 198 15.90 -2.58 6.44
C GLY A 198 17.24 -2.01 6.95
N ASN A 199 17.24 -1.37 8.14
CA ASN A 199 18.49 -0.88 8.77
C ASN A 199 19.29 -1.99 9.40
N THR A 200 18.67 -3.08 9.87
CA THR A 200 19.34 -4.22 10.48
C THR A 200 19.68 -5.34 9.50
N TYR A 201 18.95 -5.45 8.40
CA TYR A 201 19.16 -6.39 7.31
C TYR A 201 19.18 -5.64 5.96
N PRO A 202 20.21 -4.83 5.69
CA PRO A 202 20.30 -3.96 4.51
C PRO A 202 20.20 -4.71 3.18
N GLU A 203 20.59 -5.99 3.15
CA GLU A 203 20.50 -6.86 1.98
C GLU A 203 19.06 -7.03 1.46
N ILE A 204 18.05 -6.84 2.31
CA ILE A 204 16.63 -6.85 1.88
C ILE A 204 16.35 -5.59 1.04
N THR A 205 16.77 -4.42 1.52
CA THR A 205 16.65 -3.15 0.78
C THR A 205 17.42 -3.18 -0.52
N GLU A 206 18.65 -3.72 -0.51
CA GLU A 206 19.47 -3.90 -1.73
C GLU A 206 18.75 -4.76 -2.77
N MET A 207 18.23 -5.92 -2.37
CA MET A 207 17.52 -6.83 -3.29
C MET A 207 16.29 -6.17 -3.89
N GLN A 208 15.45 -5.52 -3.07
CA GLN A 208 14.24 -4.86 -3.55
C GLN A 208 14.57 -3.67 -4.47
N THR A 209 15.55 -2.86 -4.11
CA THR A 209 16.00 -1.75 -4.96
C THR A 209 16.51 -2.24 -6.30
N ARG A 210 17.35 -3.28 -6.31
CA ARG A 210 17.84 -3.90 -7.56
C ARG A 210 16.68 -4.39 -8.43
N ALA A 211 15.70 -5.08 -7.84
CA ALA A 211 14.54 -5.57 -8.58
C ALA A 211 13.72 -4.43 -9.20
N ILE A 212 13.50 -3.32 -8.45
CA ILE A 212 12.74 -2.15 -8.92
C ILE A 212 13.49 -1.46 -10.07
N ILE A 213 14.79 -1.17 -9.90
CA ILE A 213 15.59 -0.44 -10.89
C ILE A 213 15.77 -1.28 -12.16
N GLU A 214 16.08 -2.57 -12.04
CA GLU A 214 16.20 -3.47 -13.19
C GLU A 214 14.88 -3.57 -13.97
N ALA A 215 13.75 -3.70 -13.27
CA ALA A 215 12.42 -3.73 -13.89
C ALA A 215 12.12 -2.43 -14.67
N ALA A 216 12.39 -1.30 -14.07
CA ALA A 216 12.18 0.00 -14.71
C ALA A 216 13.07 0.17 -15.95
N MET A 217 14.34 -0.25 -15.89
CA MET A 217 15.25 -0.22 -17.04
C MET A 217 14.79 -1.16 -18.16
N ASN A 218 14.27 -2.35 -17.83
CA ASN A 218 13.72 -3.28 -18.82
C ASN A 218 12.51 -2.67 -19.54
N VAL A 219 11.62 -1.98 -18.81
CA VAL A 219 10.46 -1.31 -19.40
C VAL A 219 10.88 -0.11 -20.24
N LYS A 220 11.84 0.71 -19.77
CA LYS A 220 12.44 1.81 -20.57
C LYS A 220 13.04 1.26 -21.87
N ALA A 221 13.78 0.17 -21.82
CA ALA A 221 14.38 -0.46 -23.01
C ALA A 221 13.34 -0.97 -24.02
N SER A 222 12.10 -1.23 -23.59
CA SER A 222 10.98 -1.54 -24.49
C SER A 222 10.33 -0.30 -25.13
N GLY A 223 10.86 0.90 -24.87
CA GLY A 223 10.36 2.17 -25.41
C GLY A 223 9.22 2.80 -24.60
N MET A 224 8.89 2.28 -23.42
CA MET A 224 7.84 2.82 -22.57
C MET A 224 8.44 3.78 -21.52
N PRO A 225 7.79 4.92 -21.24
CA PRO A 225 8.21 5.81 -20.15
C PRO A 225 7.94 5.16 -18.80
N VAL A 226 8.82 5.44 -17.82
CA VAL A 226 8.67 4.97 -16.44
C VAL A 226 8.97 6.11 -15.47
N HIS A 227 8.19 6.17 -14.38
CA HIS A 227 8.42 7.08 -13.26
C HIS A 227 8.42 6.29 -11.96
N VAL A 228 9.61 6.11 -11.39
CA VAL A 228 9.87 5.27 -10.22
C VAL A 228 9.90 6.11 -8.95
N GLU A 229 9.12 5.72 -7.95
CA GLU A 229 9.14 6.29 -6.61
C GLU A 229 9.37 5.17 -5.60
N ILE A 230 10.49 5.20 -4.88
CA ILE A 230 10.83 4.22 -3.83
C ILE A 230 10.48 4.82 -2.49
N MET A 231 9.62 4.15 -1.73
CA MET A 231 9.09 4.64 -0.47
C MET A 231 9.56 3.79 0.71
N VAL A 232 10.24 4.44 1.65
CA VAL A 232 10.71 3.81 2.90
C VAL A 232 9.62 3.93 3.96
N PRO A 233 9.09 2.81 4.49
CA PRO A 233 8.04 2.84 5.51
C PRO A 233 8.57 3.10 6.92
N LEU A 234 7.69 3.54 7.82
CA LEU A 234 7.88 3.59 9.28
C LEU A 234 9.04 4.48 9.78
N VAL A 235 9.46 5.45 9.00
CA VAL A 235 10.53 6.36 9.38
C VAL A 235 10.09 7.26 10.53
N GLY A 236 10.85 7.23 11.63
CA GLY A 236 10.68 8.13 12.78
C GLY A 236 11.79 9.17 12.91
N ASN A 237 12.93 8.95 12.26
CA ASN A 237 14.11 9.80 12.33
C ASN A 237 14.75 9.97 10.94
N HIS A 238 15.16 11.19 10.60
CA HIS A 238 15.81 11.45 9.31
C HIS A 238 17.09 10.62 9.07
N LYS A 239 17.77 10.17 10.13
CA LYS A 239 18.96 9.32 10.01
C LYS A 239 18.62 7.91 9.54
N GLU A 240 17.45 7.38 9.94
CA GLU A 240 16.95 6.09 9.42
C GLU A 240 16.74 6.18 7.90
N LEU A 241 16.07 7.24 7.44
CA LEU A 241 15.85 7.45 6.02
C LEU A 241 17.16 7.70 5.26
N ARG A 242 18.09 8.46 5.84
CA ARG A 242 19.40 8.72 5.22
C ARG A 242 20.18 7.43 5.00
N TYR A 243 20.19 6.54 5.99
CA TYR A 243 20.85 5.23 5.87
C TYR A 243 20.19 4.37 4.79
N GLN A 244 18.86 4.29 4.77
CA GLN A 244 18.13 3.57 3.72
C GLN A 244 18.38 4.17 2.32
N LYS A 245 18.36 5.50 2.20
CA LYS A 245 18.64 6.18 0.93
C LYS A 245 20.05 5.89 0.42
N GLN A 246 21.04 5.82 1.28
CA GLN A 246 22.41 5.46 0.90
C GLN A 246 22.47 4.04 0.31
N ILE A 247 21.75 3.07 0.88
CA ILE A 247 21.67 1.71 0.35
C ILE A 247 20.98 1.72 -1.02
N ILE A 248 19.84 2.43 -1.13
CA ILE A 248 19.08 2.55 -2.38
C ILE A 248 19.95 3.17 -3.47
N ASP A 249 20.55 4.32 -3.21
CA ASP A 249 21.35 5.05 -4.21
C ASP A 249 22.60 4.25 -4.63
N SER A 250 23.31 3.62 -3.70
CA SER A 250 24.48 2.78 -4.03
C SER A 250 24.10 1.56 -4.87
N THR A 251 22.96 0.93 -4.57
CA THR A 251 22.46 -0.22 -5.34
C THR A 251 22.01 0.22 -6.74
N ALA A 252 21.31 1.34 -6.84
CA ALA A 252 20.89 1.89 -8.14
C ALA A 252 22.10 2.23 -9.03
N GLU A 253 23.11 2.92 -8.49
CA GLU A 253 24.34 3.25 -9.24
C GLU A 253 25.11 1.99 -9.67
N GLN A 254 25.12 0.92 -8.86
CA GLN A 254 25.68 -0.35 -9.26
C GLN A 254 24.96 -0.93 -10.49
N VAL A 255 23.61 -0.96 -10.47
CA VAL A 255 22.80 -1.45 -11.60
C VAL A 255 23.01 -0.58 -12.84
N PHE A 256 23.09 0.73 -12.69
CA PHE A 256 23.37 1.66 -13.80
C PHE A 256 24.74 1.40 -14.43
N SER A 257 25.76 1.17 -13.61
CA SER A 257 27.10 0.83 -14.09
C SER A 257 27.12 -0.51 -14.84
N GLU A 258 26.46 -1.55 -14.32
CA GLU A 258 26.35 -2.86 -14.94
C GLU A 258 25.65 -2.81 -16.31
N ARG A 259 24.64 -1.93 -16.44
CA ARG A 259 23.82 -1.81 -17.65
C ARG A 259 24.23 -0.70 -18.60
N ASN A 260 25.19 0.13 -18.21
CA ASN A 260 25.64 1.32 -18.96
C ASN A 260 24.46 2.22 -19.40
N ASP A 261 23.44 2.36 -18.58
CA ASP A 261 22.25 3.19 -18.78
C ASP A 261 21.71 3.65 -17.42
N LYS A 262 20.93 4.75 -17.41
CA LYS A 262 20.35 5.32 -16.19
C LYS A 262 18.86 5.62 -16.35
N ILE A 263 18.16 5.60 -15.24
CA ILE A 263 16.78 6.12 -15.10
C ILE A 263 16.74 7.14 -13.97
N GLU A 264 15.76 8.04 -14.05
CA GLU A 264 15.41 8.89 -12.92
C GLU A 264 14.49 8.12 -11.95
N TYR A 265 14.71 8.32 -10.67
CA TYR A 265 13.85 7.79 -9.61
C TYR A 265 13.84 8.77 -8.44
N MET A 266 12.84 8.65 -7.58
CA MET A 266 12.73 9.45 -6.35
C MET A 266 12.75 8.51 -5.14
N VAL A 267 13.41 8.94 -4.07
CA VAL A 267 13.36 8.27 -2.77
C VAL A 267 12.60 9.14 -1.78
N GLY A 268 11.50 8.62 -1.27
CA GLY A 268 10.70 9.30 -0.27
C GLY A 268 10.34 8.40 0.89
N THR A 269 9.45 8.86 1.73
CA THR A 269 9.07 8.12 2.93
C THR A 269 7.58 8.18 3.21
N MET A 270 7.11 7.18 3.93
CA MET A 270 5.81 7.23 4.58
C MET A 270 5.90 8.07 5.85
N ILE A 271 5.03 9.08 5.98
CA ILE A 271 4.82 9.83 7.23
C ILE A 271 3.65 9.17 7.94
N GLU A 272 3.97 8.30 8.87
CA GLU A 272 2.99 7.50 9.61
C GLU A 272 3.31 7.38 11.10
N VAL A 273 4.49 7.83 11.50
CA VAL A 273 4.89 7.97 12.90
C VAL A 273 4.70 9.45 13.30
N PRO A 274 3.98 9.78 14.39
CA PRO A 274 3.76 11.18 14.80
C PRO A 274 5.07 11.98 14.94
N ARG A 275 6.16 11.35 15.42
CA ARG A 275 7.47 12.00 15.47
C ARG A 275 7.95 12.47 14.09
N ALA A 276 7.75 11.66 13.03
CA ALA A 276 8.12 12.06 11.68
C ALA A 276 7.33 13.27 11.22
N ALA A 277 6.04 13.35 11.53
CA ALA A 277 5.20 14.50 11.19
C ALA A 277 5.69 15.79 11.86
N VAL A 278 5.98 15.76 13.17
CA VAL A 278 6.44 16.96 13.90
C VAL A 278 7.90 17.36 13.58
N THR A 279 8.71 16.46 13.03
CA THR A 279 10.10 16.72 12.58
C THR A 279 10.24 16.66 11.07
N ALA A 280 9.16 16.93 10.32
CA ALA A 280 9.10 16.77 8.87
C ALA A 280 10.11 17.65 8.11
N ASN A 281 10.50 18.81 8.67
CA ASN A 281 11.60 19.60 8.13
C ASN A 281 12.93 18.83 8.04
N GLN A 282 13.28 18.06 9.07
CA GLN A 282 14.50 17.24 9.06
C GLN A 282 14.36 16.05 8.09
N ILE A 283 13.18 15.44 8.03
CA ILE A 283 12.91 14.34 7.09
C ILE A 283 13.03 14.83 5.63
N ALA A 284 12.53 16.02 5.33
CA ALA A 284 12.56 16.62 3.99
C ALA A 284 13.97 17.01 3.49
N GLU A 285 14.99 17.09 4.37
CA GLU A 285 16.38 17.19 3.95
C GLU A 285 16.81 15.99 3.10
N VAL A 286 16.21 14.82 3.37
CA VAL A 286 16.56 13.54 2.74
C VAL A 286 15.48 13.09 1.75
N ALA A 287 14.20 13.15 2.17
CA ALA A 287 13.08 12.70 1.37
C ALA A 287 12.78 13.63 0.18
N GLU A 288 12.47 13.04 -0.96
CA GLU A 288 12.06 13.75 -2.17
C GLU A 288 10.52 13.79 -2.31
N PHE A 289 9.82 12.97 -1.55
CA PHE A 289 8.36 13.02 -1.41
C PHE A 289 7.91 12.46 -0.05
N PHE A 290 6.71 12.87 0.37
CA PHE A 290 6.00 12.31 1.51
C PHE A 290 4.73 11.59 1.07
N SER A 291 4.45 10.44 1.68
CA SER A 291 3.15 9.77 1.59
C SER A 291 2.63 9.53 3.01
N PHE A 292 1.46 10.07 3.34
CA PHE A 292 0.88 9.90 4.67
C PHE A 292 0.24 8.51 4.78
N GLY A 293 0.81 7.64 5.62
CA GLY A 293 0.26 6.33 6.00
C GLY A 293 -0.75 6.51 7.12
N THR A 294 -1.96 6.96 6.77
CA THR A 294 -2.92 7.41 7.78
C THR A 294 -3.50 6.30 8.65
N ASN A 295 -3.37 5.03 8.28
CA ASN A 295 -3.76 3.94 9.17
C ASN A 295 -2.88 3.94 10.43
N ASP A 296 -1.56 3.86 10.24
CA ASP A 296 -0.59 3.86 11.36
C ASP A 296 -0.52 5.23 12.05
N LEU A 297 -0.59 6.32 11.29
CA LEU A 297 -0.62 7.66 11.89
C LEU A 297 -1.83 7.86 12.80
N THR A 298 -3.02 7.39 12.40
CA THR A 298 -4.23 7.42 13.22
C THR A 298 -4.07 6.57 14.47
N GLN A 299 -3.60 5.34 14.31
CA GLN A 299 -3.36 4.40 15.40
C GLN A 299 -2.43 4.98 16.47
N MET A 300 -1.30 5.54 16.05
CA MET A 300 -0.30 6.09 16.98
C MET A 300 -0.72 7.43 17.58
N THR A 301 -1.47 8.25 16.84
CA THR A 301 -1.94 9.55 17.33
C THR A 301 -3.03 9.41 18.39
N LEU A 302 -3.97 8.48 18.19
CA LEU A 302 -5.07 8.22 19.13
C LEU A 302 -4.69 7.20 20.22
N GLY A 303 -3.58 6.45 20.05
CA GLY A 303 -3.23 5.33 20.92
C GLY A 303 -4.21 4.16 20.81
N PHE A 304 -4.83 3.96 19.64
CA PHE A 304 -5.80 2.91 19.38
C PHE A 304 -5.16 1.80 18.54
N SER A 305 -5.37 0.54 18.94
CA SER A 305 -5.09 -0.59 18.08
C SER A 305 -6.21 -0.75 17.06
N ARG A 306 -5.89 -0.73 15.77
CA ARG A 306 -6.86 -0.94 14.69
C ARG A 306 -7.57 -2.28 14.81
N ASP A 307 -6.86 -3.30 15.26
CA ASP A 307 -7.37 -4.66 15.36
C ASP A 307 -8.24 -4.87 16.61
N ASP A 308 -8.00 -4.09 17.68
CA ASP A 308 -8.70 -4.22 18.97
C ASP A 308 -9.80 -3.18 19.20
N ILE A 309 -9.89 -2.13 18.39
CA ILE A 309 -10.81 -1.01 18.57
C ILE A 309 -12.28 -1.43 18.60
N ALA A 310 -12.63 -2.53 17.95
CA ALA A 310 -13.99 -3.06 17.91
C ALA A 310 -14.60 -3.33 19.30
N LYS A 311 -13.76 -3.49 20.33
CA LYS A 311 -14.19 -3.73 21.71
C LYS A 311 -14.84 -2.50 22.36
N PHE A 312 -14.48 -1.29 21.94
CA PHE A 312 -14.95 -0.05 22.58
C PHE A 312 -15.49 1.00 21.59
N LEU A 313 -15.11 0.96 20.32
CA LEU A 313 -15.54 1.94 19.31
C LEU A 313 -17.06 2.10 19.22
N PRO A 314 -17.88 1.04 19.21
CA PRO A 314 -19.33 1.20 19.15
C PRO A 314 -19.89 2.05 20.30
N ILE A 315 -19.35 1.87 21.51
CA ILE A 315 -19.74 2.64 22.70
C ILE A 315 -19.30 4.11 22.58
N TYR A 316 -18.11 4.37 22.00
CA TYR A 316 -17.61 5.72 21.79
C TYR A 316 -18.47 6.52 20.78
N LEU A 317 -18.93 5.83 19.72
CA LEU A 317 -19.84 6.41 18.73
C LEU A 317 -21.23 6.67 19.34
N GLU A 318 -21.79 5.70 20.08
CA GLU A 318 -23.08 5.84 20.75
C GLU A 318 -23.09 7.02 21.77
N LYS A 319 -22.00 7.15 22.54
CA LYS A 319 -21.85 8.26 23.51
C LYS A 319 -21.45 9.59 22.89
N GLY A 320 -21.19 9.65 21.59
CA GLY A 320 -20.74 10.86 20.91
C GLY A 320 -19.32 11.30 21.30
N ILE A 321 -18.50 10.42 21.90
CA ILE A 321 -17.08 10.69 22.19
C ILE A 321 -16.31 10.83 20.88
N LEU A 322 -16.60 9.95 19.92
CA LEU A 322 -16.16 10.07 18.53
C LEU A 322 -17.39 10.26 17.64
N LYS A 323 -17.27 11.16 16.66
CA LYS A 323 -18.34 11.39 15.68
C LYS A 323 -18.40 10.27 14.64
N ASN A 324 -17.23 9.78 14.25
CA ASN A 324 -17.06 8.75 13.21
C ASN A 324 -15.96 7.78 13.64
N ASP A 325 -15.91 6.63 12.99
CA ASP A 325 -14.76 5.73 13.07
C ASP A 325 -13.52 6.42 12.48
N PRO A 326 -12.46 6.67 13.28
CA PRO A 326 -11.29 7.41 12.85
C PRO A 326 -10.43 6.66 11.84
N PHE A 327 -10.64 5.35 11.64
CA PHE A 327 -9.99 4.57 10.60
C PHE A 327 -10.74 4.60 9.26
N GLN A 328 -11.98 5.07 9.24
CA GLN A 328 -12.77 5.25 8.01
C GLN A 328 -12.79 6.71 7.55
N ILE A 329 -12.98 7.64 8.47
CA ILE A 329 -13.05 9.09 8.20
C ILE A 329 -11.93 9.75 8.98
N LEU A 330 -11.11 10.54 8.29
CA LEU A 330 -9.94 11.19 8.87
C LEU A 330 -10.30 12.07 10.07
N ASP A 331 -9.64 11.84 11.20
CA ASP A 331 -9.63 12.79 12.32
C ASP A 331 -8.92 14.08 11.91
N ARG A 332 -9.70 15.07 11.49
CA ARG A 332 -9.18 16.36 11.02
C ARG A 332 -8.50 17.18 12.11
N ASN A 333 -8.86 16.96 13.38
CA ASN A 333 -8.37 17.76 14.51
C ASN A 333 -7.03 17.28 15.05
N GLY A 334 -6.81 15.96 15.15
CA GLY A 334 -5.57 15.37 15.61
C GLY A 334 -4.67 14.99 14.43
N VAL A 335 -5.02 13.90 13.74
CA VAL A 335 -4.24 13.38 12.61
C VAL A 335 -4.10 14.41 11.48
N GLY A 336 -5.19 15.11 11.15
CA GLY A 336 -5.20 16.15 10.12
C GLY A 336 -4.31 17.35 10.48
N GLN A 337 -4.16 17.67 11.75
CA GLN A 337 -3.23 18.71 12.19
C GLN A 337 -1.78 18.27 11.95
N LEU A 338 -1.44 17.03 12.30
CA LEU A 338 -0.10 16.48 12.01
C LEU A 338 0.21 16.47 10.50
N ILE A 339 -0.77 16.14 9.66
CA ILE A 339 -0.61 16.20 8.19
C ILE A 339 -0.29 17.63 7.74
N ARG A 340 -1.10 18.62 8.15
CA ARG A 340 -0.86 20.03 7.77
C ARG A 340 0.50 20.54 8.24
N GLU A 341 0.86 20.22 9.48
CA GLU A 341 2.16 20.60 10.04
C GLU A 341 3.32 19.97 9.27
N ALA A 342 3.20 18.68 8.92
CA ALA A 342 4.23 17.98 8.15
C ALA A 342 4.37 18.54 6.72
N VAL A 343 3.27 18.87 6.05
CA VAL A 343 3.31 19.52 4.73
C VAL A 343 3.97 20.89 4.81
N PHE A 344 3.58 21.71 5.78
CA PHE A 344 4.14 23.05 5.99
C PHE A 344 5.65 22.98 6.28
N LYS A 345 6.08 22.19 7.25
CA LYS A 345 7.48 22.01 7.62
C LYS A 345 8.31 21.39 6.50
N GLY A 346 7.75 20.37 5.84
CA GLY A 346 8.44 19.70 4.74
C GLY A 346 8.71 20.63 3.57
N ARG A 347 7.71 21.42 3.16
CA ARG A 347 7.86 22.41 2.09
C ARG A 347 8.69 23.61 2.50
N GLY A 348 8.79 23.93 3.78
CA GLY A 348 9.74 24.92 4.29
C GLY A 348 11.20 24.52 4.07
N THR A 349 11.49 23.21 3.98
CA THR A 349 12.84 22.70 3.68
C THR A 349 13.01 22.39 2.18
N ARG A 350 12.00 21.81 1.54
CA ARG A 350 11.98 21.45 0.12
C ARG A 350 10.71 22.02 -0.51
N GLU A 351 10.80 23.16 -1.15
CA GLU A 351 9.66 23.93 -1.68
C GLU A 351 8.70 23.07 -2.54
N ASN A 352 9.26 22.27 -3.43
CA ASN A 352 8.50 21.42 -4.35
C ASN A 352 8.27 19.99 -3.81
N LEU A 353 8.30 19.81 -2.48
CA LEU A 353 8.06 18.50 -1.87
C LEU A 353 6.70 17.96 -2.26
N LYS A 354 6.70 16.85 -2.98
CA LYS A 354 5.47 16.14 -3.32
C LYS A 354 4.90 15.45 -2.09
N CYS A 355 3.64 15.70 -1.79
CA CYS A 355 2.94 15.13 -0.66
C CYS A 355 1.68 14.40 -1.12
N GLY A 356 1.46 13.20 -0.63
CA GLY A 356 0.26 12.41 -0.90
C GLY A 356 -0.20 11.61 0.30
N ILE A 357 -1.30 10.89 0.15
CA ILE A 357 -1.87 10.01 1.17
C ILE A 357 -2.16 8.64 0.56
N CYS A 358 -1.93 7.56 1.29
CA CYS A 358 -2.16 6.21 0.82
C CYS A 358 -2.93 5.29 1.78
N GLY A 359 -3.35 5.79 2.94
CA GLY A 359 -4.23 5.07 3.87
C GLY A 359 -5.68 4.95 3.38
N GLU A 360 -6.53 4.29 4.15
CA GLU A 360 -7.95 4.08 3.83
C GLU A 360 -8.70 5.39 3.54
N HIS A 361 -8.28 6.48 4.15
CA HIS A 361 -8.85 7.82 3.99
C HIS A 361 -8.70 8.38 2.58
N GLY A 362 -7.74 7.90 1.79
CA GLY A 362 -7.52 8.36 0.40
C GLY A 362 -8.69 8.10 -0.55
N GLY A 363 -9.63 7.22 -0.18
CA GLY A 363 -10.85 6.94 -0.95
C GLY A 363 -12.14 7.45 -0.31
N GLU A 364 -12.08 8.13 0.85
CA GLU A 364 -13.25 8.65 1.55
C GLU A 364 -13.46 10.14 1.17
N PRO A 365 -14.67 10.53 0.68
CA PRO A 365 -14.87 11.85 0.07
C PRO A 365 -14.51 13.04 0.96
N SER A 366 -14.89 13.03 2.25
CA SER A 366 -14.61 14.16 3.14
C SER A 366 -13.11 14.23 3.49
N SER A 367 -12.43 13.11 3.55
CA SER A 367 -10.98 13.02 3.75
C SER A 367 -10.22 13.49 2.51
N VAL A 368 -10.70 13.17 1.30
CA VAL A 368 -10.17 13.69 0.02
C VAL A 368 -10.29 15.21 -0.04
N GLU A 369 -11.44 15.75 0.34
CA GLU A 369 -11.63 17.19 0.47
C GLU A 369 -10.62 17.82 1.43
N PHE A 370 -10.42 17.24 2.62
CA PHE A 370 -9.40 17.68 3.56
C PHE A 370 -8.00 17.68 2.93
N CYS A 371 -7.63 16.62 2.19
CA CYS A 371 -6.33 16.51 1.53
C CYS A 371 -6.11 17.62 0.50
N HIS A 372 -7.17 18.01 -0.22
CA HIS A 372 -7.13 19.15 -1.14
C HIS A 372 -6.79 20.46 -0.39
N TYR A 373 -7.52 20.76 0.69
CA TYR A 373 -7.28 21.99 1.48
C TYR A 373 -5.97 21.96 2.28
N ALA A 374 -5.47 20.78 2.62
CA ALA A 374 -4.15 20.63 3.22
C ALA A 374 -3.00 20.80 2.19
N GLY A 375 -3.34 20.97 0.91
CA GLY A 375 -2.38 21.20 -0.18
C GLY A 375 -1.63 19.95 -0.62
N LEU A 376 -2.19 18.74 -0.46
CA LEU A 376 -1.57 17.53 -0.98
C LEU A 376 -1.59 17.53 -2.52
N ASN A 377 -0.65 16.80 -3.12
CA ASN A 377 -0.56 16.63 -4.57
C ASN A 377 -1.42 15.48 -5.07
N TYR A 378 -1.59 14.43 -4.27
CA TYR A 378 -2.40 13.27 -4.64
C TYR A 378 -3.01 12.56 -3.43
N VAL A 379 -4.09 11.83 -3.71
CA VAL A 379 -4.63 10.79 -2.83
C VAL A 379 -4.48 9.44 -3.52
N SER A 380 -4.36 8.36 -2.73
CA SER A 380 -4.28 7.00 -3.25
C SER A 380 -5.27 6.10 -2.51
N CYS A 381 -6.03 5.31 -3.26
CA CYS A 381 -7.09 4.47 -2.72
C CYS A 381 -7.19 3.13 -3.47
N SER A 382 -8.02 2.21 -3.00
CA SER A 382 -8.26 0.97 -3.74
C SER A 382 -8.84 1.27 -5.15
N PRO A 383 -8.56 0.43 -6.17
CA PRO A 383 -8.98 0.70 -7.55
C PRO A 383 -10.47 1.06 -7.70
N PHE A 384 -11.35 0.36 -7.00
CA PHE A 384 -12.80 0.61 -7.07
C PHE A 384 -13.25 1.91 -6.41
N ARG A 385 -12.40 2.57 -5.62
CA ARG A 385 -12.68 3.90 -5.05
C ARG A 385 -12.16 5.04 -5.90
N VAL A 386 -11.38 4.79 -6.93
CA VAL A 386 -10.82 5.82 -7.82
C VAL A 386 -11.88 6.75 -8.39
N PRO A 387 -13.01 6.28 -8.95
CA PRO A 387 -14.03 7.18 -9.47
C PRO A 387 -14.64 8.10 -8.41
N ILE A 388 -14.90 7.58 -7.21
CA ILE A 388 -15.43 8.37 -6.08
C ILE A 388 -14.42 9.43 -5.63
N ALA A 389 -13.15 9.06 -5.51
CA ALA A 389 -12.08 9.98 -5.12
C ALA A 389 -11.87 11.08 -6.16
N ARG A 390 -11.97 10.76 -7.47
CA ARG A 390 -11.90 11.75 -8.58
C ARG A 390 -13.03 12.77 -8.49
N LEU A 391 -14.24 12.32 -8.22
CA LEU A 391 -15.40 13.20 -8.05
C LEU A 391 -15.23 14.09 -6.80
N ALA A 392 -14.79 13.53 -5.67
CA ALA A 392 -14.54 14.27 -4.44
C ALA A 392 -13.43 15.33 -4.63
N ALA A 393 -12.35 15.00 -5.35
CA ALA A 393 -11.28 15.93 -5.67
C ALA A 393 -11.77 17.10 -6.54
N ALA A 394 -12.64 16.84 -7.52
CA ALA A 394 -13.26 17.88 -8.35
C ALA A 394 -14.17 18.79 -7.52
N HIS A 395 -15.02 18.23 -6.65
CA HIS A 395 -15.87 18.99 -5.74
C HIS A 395 -15.07 19.90 -4.82
N ALA A 396 -14.00 19.39 -4.22
CA ALA A 396 -13.11 20.18 -3.37
C ALA A 396 -12.53 21.40 -4.10
N ALA A 397 -12.08 21.22 -5.35
CA ALA A 397 -11.54 22.31 -6.16
C ALA A 397 -12.61 23.33 -6.59
N LEU A 398 -13.84 22.91 -6.84
CA LEU A 398 -14.95 23.80 -7.17
C LEU A 398 -15.42 24.61 -5.95
N ASN A 399 -15.41 24.02 -4.77
CA ASN A 399 -15.81 24.70 -3.52
C ASN A 399 -14.77 25.70 -3.01
N GLN A 400 -13.54 25.65 -3.52
CA GLN A 400 -12.46 26.59 -3.16
C GLN A 400 -12.54 27.92 -3.95
N LYS A 401 -13.33 27.93 -5.03
CA LYS A 401 -13.55 29.15 -5.86
C LYS A 401 -14.63 30.04 -5.24
#